data_a77095ed684699569a5567d209639b87
#
_entry.id   a77095ed684699569a5567d209639b87
#
_cell.length_a   1.000
_cell.length_b   1.000
_cell.length_c   1.000
_cell.angle_alpha   90.00
_cell.angle_beta   90.00
_cell.angle_gamma   90.00
#
_symmetry.space_group_name_H-M   'P 1'
#
loop_
_entity.id
_entity.type
_entity.pdbx_description
1 polymer ?
#
loop_
_entity_poly.entity_id
_entity_poly.type
_entity_poly.pdbx_seq_one_letter_code
_entity_poly.pdbx_strand_id
1 'polypeptide(L)'
;NMPAPELMELCDEMGLLLYTESFDMWEHCKTDYDYGNYFKDWWKTDLTSWVRQDRNHPSVFIWGIGNEIHDINFDRGLEVTKMLRDAVKELDYYGNAVIGMGSNIMGGEGAQKCAAEVDLVGYNYMEHLYDEHHEKYPDWCIFGSETSSTLQSRGIYHFPLTNRLLTYDDGQCSSLGNCTTNWGAKNT
;
A
#
# COMPACT_ATOMS: atom_id res chain seq x y z
N ASN A 1 -1.22 -9.94 -0.57
CA ASN A 1 -1.47 -11.35 -0.89
C ASN A 1 -2.76 -11.50 -1.67
N MET A 2 -2.75 -12.36 -2.65
CA MET A 2 -3.91 -12.64 -3.51
C MET A 2 -5.06 -13.19 -2.66
N PRO A 3 -6.28 -12.65 -2.82
CA PRO A 3 -7.43 -13.11 -2.05
C PRO A 3 -7.91 -14.50 -2.49
N ALA A 4 -8.65 -15.16 -1.60
CA ALA A 4 -9.34 -16.39 -1.95
C ALA A 4 -10.53 -16.09 -2.90
N PRO A 5 -10.84 -16.97 -3.87
CA PRO A 5 -11.97 -16.76 -4.80
C PRO A 5 -13.29 -16.48 -4.10
N GLU A 6 -13.54 -17.12 -2.97
CA GLU A 6 -14.77 -16.96 -2.18
C GLU A 6 -14.92 -15.52 -1.64
N LEU A 7 -13.81 -14.84 -1.35
CA LEU A 7 -13.85 -13.43 -0.95
C LEU A 7 -14.30 -12.55 -2.10
N MET A 8 -13.83 -12.83 -3.31
CA MET A 8 -14.21 -12.10 -4.51
C MET A 8 -15.73 -12.25 -4.78
N GLU A 9 -16.23 -13.47 -4.74
CA GLU A 9 -17.65 -13.77 -4.92
C GLU A 9 -18.53 -13.05 -3.88
N LEU A 10 -18.12 -13.07 -2.62
CA LEU A 10 -18.84 -12.36 -1.55
C LEU A 10 -18.82 -10.85 -1.72
N CYS A 11 -17.70 -10.27 -2.16
CA CYS A 11 -17.62 -8.85 -2.44
C CYS A 11 -18.55 -8.44 -3.58
N ASP A 12 -18.63 -9.25 -4.64
CA ASP A 12 -19.53 -9.03 -5.76
C ASP A 12 -21.00 -9.09 -5.30
N GLU A 13 -21.38 -10.10 -4.54
CA GLU A 13 -22.74 -10.27 -4.01
C GLU A 13 -23.16 -9.14 -3.06
N MET A 14 -22.22 -8.67 -2.23
CA MET A 14 -22.49 -7.63 -1.23
C MET A 14 -22.32 -6.20 -1.78
N GLY A 15 -21.81 -6.04 -2.99
CA GLY A 15 -21.51 -4.72 -3.58
C GLY A 15 -20.36 -4.00 -2.90
N LEU A 16 -19.36 -4.74 -2.41
CA LEU A 16 -18.16 -4.17 -1.79
C LEU A 16 -17.08 -3.93 -2.84
N LEU A 17 -16.41 -2.78 -2.76
CA LEU A 17 -15.23 -2.52 -3.57
C LEU A 17 -14.01 -3.17 -2.94
N LEU A 18 -13.15 -3.75 -3.77
CA LEU A 18 -12.00 -4.52 -3.34
C LEU A 18 -10.70 -3.93 -3.90
N TYR A 19 -9.77 -3.62 -2.99
CA TYR A 19 -8.37 -3.43 -3.30
C TYR A 19 -7.68 -4.80 -3.20
N THR A 20 -7.43 -5.44 -4.34
CA THR A 20 -6.74 -6.73 -4.41
C THR A 20 -5.24 -6.49 -4.59
N GLU A 21 -4.39 -7.23 -3.87
CA GLU A 21 -2.96 -6.99 -3.82
C GLU A 21 -2.17 -8.28 -4.03
N SER A 22 -1.11 -8.19 -4.84
CA SER A 22 -0.29 -9.36 -5.19
C SER A 22 0.91 -9.55 -4.27
N PHE A 23 1.76 -8.53 -4.15
CA PHE A 23 3.09 -8.68 -3.57
C PHE A 23 3.32 -7.73 -2.40
N ASP A 24 3.74 -8.28 -1.28
CA ASP A 24 4.20 -7.53 -0.11
C ASP A 24 5.73 -7.31 -0.10
N MET A 25 6.44 -7.94 -1.01
CA MET A 25 7.86 -7.75 -1.31
C MET A 25 8.16 -8.10 -2.77
N TRP A 26 9.23 -7.50 -3.31
CA TRP A 26 9.72 -7.84 -4.64
C TRP A 26 11.05 -8.59 -4.56
N GLU A 27 12.13 -8.04 -5.12
CA GLU A 27 13.45 -8.70 -5.15
C GLU A 27 14.20 -8.62 -3.81
N HIS A 28 13.90 -7.60 -2.97
CA HIS A 28 14.47 -7.47 -1.63
C HIS A 28 13.51 -8.02 -0.57
N CYS A 29 13.94 -9.07 0.07
CA CYS A 29 13.19 -9.70 1.14
C CYS A 29 13.00 -8.77 2.36
N LYS A 30 11.83 -8.83 3.00
CA LYS A 30 11.58 -8.25 4.33
C LYS A 30 12.02 -9.21 5.43
N THR A 31 11.99 -10.53 5.15
CA THR A 31 12.40 -11.59 6.06
C THR A 31 13.18 -12.68 5.30
N ASP A 32 13.90 -13.54 6.02
CA ASP A 32 14.77 -14.56 5.41
C ASP A 32 14.04 -15.56 4.49
N TYR A 33 12.76 -15.82 4.74
CA TYR A 33 11.99 -16.88 4.09
C TYR A 33 10.75 -16.36 3.35
N ASP A 34 10.74 -15.12 2.93
CA ASP A 34 9.61 -14.54 2.22
C ASP A 34 9.65 -14.76 0.70
N TYR A 35 8.62 -14.26 0.03
CA TYR A 35 8.44 -14.41 -1.41
C TYR A 35 9.54 -13.73 -2.24
N GLY A 36 10.25 -12.75 -1.70
CA GLY A 36 11.36 -12.09 -2.39
C GLY A 36 12.43 -13.06 -2.90
N ASN A 37 12.62 -14.21 -2.20
CA ASN A 37 13.49 -15.28 -2.65
C ASN A 37 13.07 -15.94 -3.97
N TYR A 38 11.80 -15.83 -4.32
CA TYR A 38 11.20 -16.47 -5.50
C TYR A 38 10.73 -15.46 -6.54
N PHE A 39 10.67 -14.18 -6.21
CA PHE A 39 10.09 -13.13 -7.03
C PHE A 39 10.62 -13.15 -8.47
N LYS A 40 11.92 -13.20 -8.67
CA LYS A 40 12.55 -13.16 -10.02
C LYS A 40 12.05 -14.25 -10.95
N ASP A 41 11.82 -15.44 -10.41
CA ASP A 41 11.44 -16.60 -11.20
C ASP A 41 9.92 -16.74 -11.35
N TRP A 42 9.14 -16.25 -10.38
CA TRP A 42 7.72 -16.55 -10.28
C TRP A 42 6.77 -15.36 -10.46
N TRP A 43 7.25 -14.12 -10.36
CA TRP A 43 6.38 -12.93 -10.39
C TRP A 43 5.41 -12.93 -11.57
N LYS A 44 5.88 -13.32 -12.77
CA LYS A 44 5.05 -13.29 -13.99
C LYS A 44 3.96 -14.34 -13.97
N THR A 45 4.29 -15.54 -13.51
CA THR A 45 3.33 -16.63 -13.38
C THR A 45 2.24 -16.29 -12.38
N ASP A 46 2.64 -15.81 -11.21
CA ASP A 46 1.73 -15.50 -10.13
C ASP A 46 0.88 -14.27 -10.42
N LEU A 47 1.47 -13.20 -10.95
CA LEU A 47 0.73 -12.01 -11.38
C LEU A 47 -0.27 -12.36 -12.47
N THR A 48 0.11 -13.20 -13.45
CA THR A 48 -0.80 -13.63 -14.51
C THR A 48 -1.97 -14.43 -13.96
N SER A 49 -1.72 -15.34 -13.04
CA SER A 49 -2.75 -16.14 -12.38
C SER A 49 -3.72 -15.26 -11.61
N TRP A 50 -3.19 -14.33 -10.81
CA TRP A 50 -3.95 -13.38 -10.01
C TRP A 50 -4.86 -12.49 -10.88
N VAL A 51 -4.31 -11.78 -11.85
CA VAL A 51 -5.12 -10.88 -12.68
C VAL A 51 -6.17 -11.65 -13.48
N ARG A 52 -5.85 -12.83 -14.00
CA ARG A 52 -6.81 -13.66 -14.74
C ARG A 52 -7.94 -14.19 -13.86
N GLN A 53 -7.64 -14.50 -12.60
CA GLN A 53 -8.67 -14.91 -11.63
C GLN A 53 -9.61 -13.75 -11.33
N ASP A 54 -9.06 -12.57 -11.03
CA ASP A 54 -9.80 -11.49 -10.39
C ASP A 54 -10.43 -10.48 -11.37
N ARG A 55 -9.92 -10.33 -12.59
CA ARG A 55 -10.33 -9.26 -13.54
C ARG A 55 -11.79 -9.26 -13.99
N ASN A 56 -12.50 -10.37 -13.81
CA ASN A 56 -13.91 -10.46 -14.17
C ASN A 56 -14.86 -10.19 -12.98
N HIS A 57 -14.32 -9.89 -11.80
CA HIS A 57 -15.09 -9.52 -10.63
C HIS A 57 -15.38 -8.02 -10.62
N PRO A 58 -16.64 -7.58 -10.67
CA PRO A 58 -16.98 -6.16 -10.63
C PRO A 58 -16.61 -5.45 -9.34
N SER A 59 -16.35 -6.19 -8.27
CA SER A 59 -15.84 -5.66 -7.01
C SER A 59 -14.40 -5.16 -7.10
N VAL A 60 -13.59 -5.66 -8.03
CA VAL A 60 -12.19 -5.24 -8.18
C VAL A 60 -12.13 -3.79 -8.62
N PHE A 61 -11.57 -2.96 -7.76
CA PHE A 61 -11.44 -1.52 -7.96
C PHE A 61 -9.99 -1.07 -8.11
N ILE A 62 -9.08 -1.70 -7.37
CA ILE A 62 -7.64 -1.38 -7.38
C ILE A 62 -6.83 -2.65 -7.50
N TRP A 63 -5.85 -2.64 -8.42
CA TRP A 63 -4.78 -3.61 -8.52
C TRP A 63 -3.58 -3.13 -7.71
N GLY A 64 -3.34 -3.70 -6.54
CA GLY A 64 -2.16 -3.42 -5.72
C GLY A 64 -0.94 -4.20 -6.20
N ILE A 65 0.06 -3.50 -6.71
CA ILE A 65 1.28 -4.14 -7.24
C ILE A 65 2.39 -4.27 -6.20
N GLY A 66 2.22 -3.70 -5.02
CA GLY A 66 3.18 -3.80 -3.92
C GLY A 66 2.78 -2.99 -2.70
N ASN A 67 3.23 -3.44 -1.53
CA ASN A 67 3.04 -2.78 -0.26
C ASN A 67 4.35 -2.69 0.51
N GLU A 68 4.72 -1.48 0.93
CA GLU A 68 5.93 -1.21 1.73
C GLU A 68 7.21 -1.85 1.15
N ILE A 69 7.38 -1.73 -0.14
CA ILE A 69 8.43 -2.39 -0.91
C ILE A 69 9.80 -1.74 -0.64
N HIS A 70 10.78 -2.55 -0.23
CA HIS A 70 12.14 -2.07 0.01
C HIS A 70 12.88 -1.67 -1.27
N ASP A 71 12.56 -2.32 -2.38
CA ASP A 71 13.19 -2.10 -3.69
C ASP A 71 13.06 -0.66 -4.20
N ILE A 72 12.01 0.06 -3.81
CA ILE A 72 11.76 1.44 -4.26
C ILE A 72 12.80 2.46 -3.77
N ASN A 73 13.68 2.06 -2.86
CA ASN A 73 14.84 2.87 -2.48
C ASN A 73 15.98 2.83 -3.52
N PHE A 74 15.87 1.97 -4.53
CA PHE A 74 16.91 1.72 -5.54
C PHE A 74 16.34 1.90 -6.95
N ASP A 75 17.21 2.15 -7.94
CA ASP A 75 16.80 2.31 -9.35
C ASP A 75 16.02 1.09 -9.87
N ARG A 76 16.38 -0.10 -9.39
CA ARG A 76 15.69 -1.34 -9.73
C ARG A 76 14.21 -1.35 -9.35
N GLY A 77 13.84 -0.68 -8.26
CA GLY A 77 12.44 -0.56 -7.84
C GLY A 77 11.57 0.14 -8.88
N LEU A 78 12.08 1.20 -9.50
CA LEU A 78 11.36 1.89 -10.59
C LEU A 78 11.14 0.98 -11.80
N GLU A 79 12.15 0.18 -12.16
CA GLU A 79 12.02 -0.79 -13.27
C GLU A 79 10.97 -1.86 -12.96
N VAL A 80 10.97 -2.40 -11.73
CA VAL A 80 9.99 -3.41 -11.30
C VAL A 80 8.60 -2.81 -11.23
N THR A 81 8.44 -1.57 -10.74
CA THR A 81 7.15 -0.86 -10.73
C THR A 81 6.56 -0.81 -12.15
N LYS A 82 7.35 -0.36 -13.12
CA LYS A 82 6.93 -0.30 -14.53
C LYS A 82 6.58 -1.67 -15.09
N MET A 83 7.43 -2.65 -14.82
CA MET A 83 7.24 -4.03 -15.27
C MET A 83 5.92 -4.62 -14.76
N LEU A 84 5.62 -4.47 -13.47
CA LEU A 84 4.38 -4.99 -12.87
C LEU A 84 3.15 -4.22 -13.38
N ARG A 85 3.22 -2.88 -13.41
CA ARG A 85 2.17 -2.02 -13.97
C ARG A 85 1.81 -2.44 -15.40
N ASP A 86 2.81 -2.58 -16.26
CA ASP A 86 2.59 -2.89 -17.68
C ASP A 86 2.01 -4.30 -17.85
N ALA A 87 2.45 -5.26 -17.04
CA ALA A 87 1.91 -6.60 -17.05
C ALA A 87 0.45 -6.66 -16.57
N VAL A 88 0.07 -5.88 -15.55
CA VAL A 88 -1.33 -5.77 -15.13
C VAL A 88 -2.17 -5.14 -16.25
N LYS A 89 -1.71 -4.03 -16.87
CA LYS A 89 -2.43 -3.37 -17.98
C LYS A 89 -2.62 -4.28 -19.19
N GLU A 90 -1.64 -5.12 -19.49
CA GLU A 90 -1.76 -6.10 -20.58
C GLU A 90 -2.84 -7.17 -20.27
N LEU A 91 -2.94 -7.60 -19.02
CA LEU A 91 -3.84 -8.66 -18.60
C LEU A 91 -5.26 -8.17 -18.30
N ASP A 92 -5.40 -6.99 -17.71
CA ASP A 92 -6.68 -6.27 -17.51
C ASP A 92 -6.96 -5.34 -18.71
N TYR A 93 -7.10 -5.93 -19.88
CA TYR A 93 -7.22 -5.22 -21.15
C TYR A 93 -8.51 -4.37 -21.29
N TYR A 94 -9.50 -4.56 -20.43
CA TYR A 94 -10.68 -3.70 -20.36
C TYR A 94 -10.42 -2.45 -19.49
N GLY A 95 -9.38 -2.44 -18.67
CA GLY A 95 -9.06 -1.33 -17.78
C GLY A 95 -10.13 -1.12 -16.71
N ASN A 96 -10.63 -2.21 -16.14
CA ASN A 96 -11.73 -2.17 -15.17
C ASN A 96 -11.32 -1.58 -13.83
N ALA A 97 -10.04 -1.66 -13.48
CA ALA A 97 -9.51 -1.18 -12.22
C ALA A 97 -8.23 -0.35 -12.42
N VAL A 98 -7.93 0.49 -11.46
CA VAL A 98 -6.73 1.33 -11.44
C VAL A 98 -5.59 0.61 -10.71
N ILE A 99 -4.36 1.01 -10.96
CA ILE A 99 -3.17 0.41 -10.34
C ILE A 99 -2.71 1.28 -9.18
N GLY A 100 -2.52 0.65 -8.02
CA GLY A 100 -2.07 1.29 -6.80
C GLY A 100 -0.85 0.64 -6.17
N MET A 101 -0.21 1.37 -5.27
CA MET A 101 0.88 0.87 -4.43
C MET A 101 0.88 1.62 -3.11
N GLY A 102 0.99 0.90 -1.99
CA GLY A 102 1.11 1.48 -0.65
C GLY A 102 2.58 1.61 -0.23
N SER A 103 2.93 2.75 0.42
CA SER A 103 4.30 2.98 0.88
C SER A 103 4.35 3.76 2.18
N ASN A 104 5.24 3.31 3.09
CA ASN A 104 5.58 3.97 4.34
C ASN A 104 6.84 4.87 4.24
N ILE A 105 7.37 5.08 3.03
CA ILE A 105 8.57 5.89 2.78
C ILE A 105 8.39 6.93 1.68
N MET A 106 7.17 7.47 1.54
CA MET A 106 6.82 8.46 0.50
C MET A 106 7.63 9.76 0.56
N GLY A 107 8.34 10.04 1.66
CA GLY A 107 9.31 11.14 1.73
C GLY A 107 10.56 10.93 0.88
N GLY A 108 10.84 9.71 0.44
CA GLY A 108 12.02 9.35 -0.36
C GLY A 108 11.83 9.58 -1.87
N GLU A 109 12.88 10.07 -2.54
CA GLU A 109 12.85 10.32 -3.99
C GLU A 109 12.54 9.05 -4.81
N GLY A 110 13.08 7.89 -4.41
CA GLY A 110 12.81 6.62 -5.07
C GLY A 110 11.33 6.23 -5.00
N ALA A 111 10.71 6.37 -3.83
CA ALA A 111 9.28 6.12 -3.65
C ALA A 111 8.44 7.06 -4.51
N GLN A 112 8.79 8.35 -4.58
CA GLN A 112 8.09 9.34 -5.40
C GLN A 112 8.21 9.04 -6.90
N LYS A 113 9.37 8.54 -7.36
CA LYS A 113 9.54 8.08 -8.76
C LYS A 113 8.65 6.88 -9.08
N CYS A 114 8.56 5.92 -8.17
CA CYS A 114 7.68 4.77 -8.33
C CYS A 114 6.19 5.16 -8.28
N ALA A 115 5.83 6.08 -7.37
CA ALA A 115 4.49 6.62 -7.25
C ALA A 115 4.00 7.31 -8.54
N ALA A 116 4.88 7.99 -9.27
CA ALA A 116 4.55 8.62 -10.54
C ALA A 116 4.18 7.64 -11.67
N GLU A 117 4.40 6.35 -11.47
CA GLU A 117 4.11 5.29 -12.45
C GLU A 117 2.80 4.56 -12.19
N VAL A 118 2.09 4.86 -11.10
CA VAL A 118 0.82 4.24 -10.71
C VAL A 118 -0.32 5.24 -10.75
N ASP A 119 -1.54 4.75 -10.83
CA ASP A 119 -2.74 5.59 -10.92
C ASP A 119 -3.19 6.09 -9.54
N LEU A 120 -2.97 5.29 -8.48
CA LEU A 120 -3.29 5.61 -7.09
C LEU A 120 -2.07 5.45 -6.18
N VAL A 121 -1.76 6.51 -5.45
CA VAL A 121 -0.61 6.56 -4.55
C VAL A 121 -1.04 6.35 -3.11
N GLY A 122 -0.74 5.18 -2.57
CA GLY A 122 -1.07 4.80 -1.20
C GLY A 122 0.00 5.28 -0.20
N TYR A 123 -0.48 5.87 0.90
CA TYR A 123 0.37 6.32 1.99
C TYR A 123 0.11 5.48 3.24
N ASN A 124 1.16 4.79 3.70
CA ASN A 124 1.11 4.08 4.95
C ASN A 124 1.73 4.96 6.05
N TYR A 125 0.89 5.41 7.00
CA TYR A 125 1.29 6.18 8.19
C TYR A 125 2.03 7.50 7.90
N MET A 126 1.80 8.10 6.75
CA MET A 126 2.49 9.32 6.29
C MET A 126 1.51 10.46 5.96
N GLU A 127 0.45 10.57 6.71
CA GLU A 127 -0.61 11.58 6.54
C GLU A 127 -0.05 13.02 6.57
N HIS A 128 1.05 13.21 7.28
CA HIS A 128 1.73 14.51 7.38
C HIS A 128 2.32 15.02 6.06
N LEU A 129 2.40 14.19 5.03
CA LEU A 129 2.89 14.55 3.70
C LEU A 129 1.76 14.89 2.71
N TYR A 130 0.48 14.71 3.06
CA TYR A 130 -0.61 14.88 2.11
C TYR A 130 -0.63 16.28 1.49
N ASP A 131 -0.63 17.33 2.30
CA ASP A 131 -0.70 18.72 1.83
C ASP A 131 0.52 19.07 0.96
N GLU A 132 1.73 18.73 1.43
CA GLU A 132 2.97 18.96 0.68
C GLU A 132 2.95 18.25 -0.69
N HIS A 133 2.55 16.98 -0.70
CA HIS A 133 2.57 16.21 -1.92
C HIS A 133 1.41 16.55 -2.87
N HIS A 134 0.28 17.04 -2.38
CA HIS A 134 -0.78 17.61 -3.23
C HIS A 134 -0.32 18.89 -3.93
N GLU A 135 0.45 19.72 -3.25
CA GLU A 135 1.03 20.92 -3.88
C GLU A 135 2.12 20.55 -4.90
N LYS A 136 2.98 19.60 -4.55
CA LYS A 136 4.13 19.21 -5.38
C LYS A 136 3.73 18.38 -6.60
N TYR A 137 2.72 17.53 -6.45
CA TYR A 137 2.24 16.59 -7.45
C TYR A 137 0.72 16.69 -7.62
N PRO A 138 0.20 17.78 -8.21
CA PRO A 138 -1.24 18.05 -8.26
C PRO A 138 -2.04 17.00 -9.05
N ASP A 139 -1.39 16.24 -9.90
CA ASP A 139 -2.02 15.18 -10.70
C ASP A 139 -2.08 13.81 -9.99
N TRP A 140 -1.47 13.69 -8.81
CA TRP A 140 -1.53 12.42 -8.07
C TRP A 140 -2.86 12.25 -7.36
N CYS A 141 -3.47 11.09 -7.56
CA CYS A 141 -4.56 10.61 -6.72
C CYS A 141 -3.97 9.91 -5.50
N ILE A 142 -3.97 10.59 -4.35
CA ILE A 142 -3.41 10.04 -3.10
C ILE A 142 -4.51 9.53 -2.18
N PHE A 143 -4.20 8.48 -1.42
CA PHE A 143 -5.10 7.95 -0.39
C PHE A 143 -4.31 7.36 0.77
N GLY A 144 -4.94 7.27 1.94
CA GLY A 144 -4.38 6.54 3.07
C GLY A 144 -4.61 5.05 2.88
N SER A 145 -3.60 4.30 2.47
CA SER A 145 -3.68 2.85 2.35
C SER A 145 -3.57 2.16 3.70
N GLU A 146 -2.76 2.71 4.62
CA GLU A 146 -2.72 2.33 6.02
C GLU A 146 -2.63 3.58 6.89
N THR A 147 -3.57 3.73 7.81
CA THR A 147 -3.66 4.90 8.70
C THR A 147 -3.77 4.48 10.15
N SER A 148 -3.49 5.40 11.06
CA SER A 148 -3.78 5.24 12.49
C SER A 148 -3.32 3.92 13.10
N SER A 149 -2.03 3.60 13.04
CA SER A 149 -1.46 2.42 13.69
C SER A 149 -1.42 2.52 15.23
N THR A 150 -2.50 3.04 15.81
CA THR A 150 -2.63 3.26 17.24
C THR A 150 -3.65 2.30 17.85
N LEU A 151 -3.39 1.86 19.08
CA LEU A 151 -4.31 1.04 19.86
C LEU A 151 -5.37 1.88 20.60
N GLN A 152 -5.35 3.18 20.45
CA GLN A 152 -6.33 4.07 21.05
C GLN A 152 -7.70 3.88 20.41
N SER A 153 -8.67 3.49 21.20
CA SER A 153 -9.99 3.14 20.70
C SER A 153 -10.89 4.33 20.44
N ARG A 154 -10.74 5.44 21.13
CA ARG A 154 -11.54 6.66 20.96
C ARG A 154 -10.90 7.84 21.67
N GLY A 155 -10.57 8.88 20.92
CA GLY A 155 -10.24 10.19 21.42
C GLY A 155 -9.05 10.22 22.37
N ILE A 156 -8.15 11.10 22.11
CA ILE A 156 -7.09 11.45 23.01
C ILE A 156 -7.54 12.68 23.77
N TYR A 157 -7.54 12.62 25.08
CA TYR A 157 -7.98 13.70 25.95
C TYR A 157 -6.81 14.53 26.48
N HIS A 158 -5.76 14.68 25.68
CA HIS A 158 -4.61 15.52 26.00
C HIS A 158 -4.68 16.83 25.22
N PHE A 159 -4.37 17.93 25.87
CA PHE A 159 -4.46 19.26 25.29
C PHE A 159 -3.09 19.98 25.32
N PRO A 160 -2.79 20.79 24.29
CA PRO A 160 -3.59 21.00 23.07
C PRO A 160 -3.60 19.76 22.15
N LEU A 161 -4.67 19.61 21.37
CA LEU A 161 -4.87 18.46 20.48
C LEU A 161 -3.78 18.29 19.40
N THR A 162 -2.97 19.32 19.17
CA THR A 162 -1.84 19.30 18.25
C THR A 162 -0.58 18.63 18.82
N ASN A 163 -0.56 18.35 20.13
CA ASN A 163 0.59 17.67 20.73
C ASN A 163 0.69 16.24 20.22
N ARG A 164 1.90 15.86 19.78
CA ARG A 164 2.23 14.45 19.62
C ARG A 164 2.46 13.85 20.99
N LEU A 165 1.71 12.81 21.29
CA LEU A 165 1.96 11.99 22.45
C LEU A 165 2.85 10.81 22.05
N LEU A 166 3.86 10.55 22.83
CA LEU A 166 4.61 9.30 22.73
C LEU A 166 3.77 8.20 23.40
N THR A 167 3.51 7.13 22.69
CA THR A 167 2.61 6.08 23.17
C THR A 167 3.02 5.45 24.50
N TYR A 168 4.29 5.46 24.82
CA TYR A 168 4.79 4.95 26.10
C TYR A 168 4.51 5.89 27.30
N ASP A 169 4.29 7.20 27.07
CA ASP A 169 4.06 8.17 28.15
C ASP A 169 2.70 7.98 28.81
N ASP A 170 1.73 7.46 28.09
CA ASP A 170 0.39 7.18 28.60
C ASP A 170 0.03 5.69 28.59
N GLY A 171 1.03 4.82 28.43
CA GLY A 171 0.88 3.38 28.47
C GLY A 171 0.25 2.76 27.21
N GLN A 172 0.17 3.51 26.13
CA GLN A 172 -0.38 3.03 24.87
C GLN A 172 0.74 2.69 23.88
N CYS A 173 0.49 1.71 23.02
CA CYS A 173 1.42 1.28 21.99
C CYS A 173 0.77 1.35 20.61
N SER A 174 1.58 1.61 19.59
CA SER A 174 1.11 1.50 18.21
C SER A 174 0.79 0.04 17.88
N SER A 175 -0.09 -0.19 16.91
CA SER A 175 -0.43 -1.52 16.42
C SER A 175 0.78 -2.29 15.85
N LEU A 176 1.86 -1.59 15.52
CA LEU A 176 3.12 -2.19 15.08
C LEU A 176 4.02 -2.62 16.22
N GLY A 177 3.53 -2.55 17.46
CA GLY A 177 4.25 -3.05 18.65
C GLY A 177 5.48 -2.24 19.03
N ASN A 178 5.74 -1.11 18.41
CA ASN A 178 6.88 -0.26 18.69
C ASN A 178 6.44 1.00 19.44
N CYS A 179 6.46 0.93 20.77
CA CYS A 179 6.10 2.05 21.64
C CYS A 179 7.04 3.26 21.53
N THR A 180 8.14 3.16 20.81
CA THR A 180 9.07 4.28 20.60
C THR A 180 8.80 5.05 19.32
N THR A 181 7.92 4.57 18.47
CA THR A 181 7.52 5.27 17.25
C THR A 181 6.45 6.30 17.55
N ASN A 182 6.54 7.45 16.89
CA ASN A 182 5.49 8.49 16.95
C ASN A 182 4.25 8.13 16.13
N TRP A 183 4.10 6.90 15.73
CA TRP A 183 3.01 6.44 14.89
C TRP A 183 1.70 6.47 15.66
N GLY A 184 0.73 7.15 15.13
CA GLY A 184 -0.58 7.27 15.72
C GLY A 184 -0.68 8.12 17.00
N ALA A 185 0.40 8.77 17.41
CA ALA A 185 0.39 9.63 18.58
C ALA A 185 -0.09 11.06 18.31
N LYS A 186 -0.53 11.36 17.09
CA LYS A 186 -1.31 12.58 16.85
C LYS A 186 -2.76 12.31 17.21
N ASN A 187 -3.33 13.27 17.92
CA ASN A 187 -4.77 13.35 18.07
C ASN A 187 -5.38 13.51 16.68
N THR A 188 -5.98 12.48 16.18
CA THR A 188 -6.85 12.50 15.01
C THR A 188 -8.30 12.47 15.45
#